data_b6781de33bbad6f27f17d101f74e3d1d
#
_entry.id   b6781de33bbad6f27f17d101f74e3d1d
#
_cell.length_a   1.000
_cell.length_b   1.000
_cell.length_c   1.000
_cell.angle_alpha   90.00
_cell.angle_beta   90.00
_cell.angle_gamma   90.00
#
_symmetry.space_group_name_H-M   'P 1'
#
loop_
_entity.id
_entity.type
_entity.pdbx_description
1 polymer ?
#
loop_
_entity_poly.entity_id
_entity_poly.type
_entity_poly.pdbx_seq_one_letter_code
_entity_poly.pdbx_strand_id
1 'polypeptide(L)'
;MRSSTTSTILVGFAVLAIASEALGQVPPAAQAPRRSIEQITGSVYSATNNNHRTVFMVTPDGIVLADPINTEFSKWLKAELAGRFKVPVRYVIYSHHHWDHGSGGDVFADTARFVGHANMLSHLAMPPSSTTLSQVVGQYEPVAKLDANGNGVVEKTEAPADIQRFPGTRQSEYEGFDANEDGVLSGAEVMRGPVSFVRPPDITYTDRMQIALGGKRVDISWIGEMNHSKDSSFIAFPDDSVLFMVDFISFRRLPNRETDYELGQFEQWMTAIKKAEGLAAGFKFVATGHGPVGTVKDVTAWREYFDKLRAAVAAGIAAGQTLEQMQRNIKMAEYSQWDGFDWVPLNVLGMYHFLTDSR
;
A
#
# COMPACT_ATOMS: atom_id res chain seq x y z
N MET A 1 -1.62 56.18 -77.58
CA MET A 1 -0.70 56.19 -76.42
C MET A 1 -1.54 56.35 -75.21
N ARG A 2 -1.74 55.19 -74.45
CA ARG A 2 -2.53 55.22 -73.22
C ARG A 2 -1.59 54.85 -72.06
N SER A 3 -1.47 55.81 -71.13
CA SER A 3 -0.75 55.70 -69.88
C SER A 3 -1.61 54.90 -68.89
N SER A 4 -1.08 53.84 -68.35
CA SER A 4 -1.72 53.10 -67.24
C SER A 4 -1.00 53.43 -65.96
N THR A 5 -1.72 54.04 -65.07
CA THR A 5 -1.34 54.30 -63.67
C THR A 5 -1.68 53.15 -62.82
N THR A 6 -0.66 52.51 -62.20
CA THR A 6 -0.80 51.45 -61.24
C THR A 6 -0.88 52.01 -59.83
N SER A 7 -2.02 51.85 -59.18
CA SER A 7 -2.20 52.20 -57.76
C SER A 7 -1.76 51.06 -56.86
N THR A 8 -0.78 51.30 -56.00
CA THR A 8 -0.33 50.37 -54.97
C THR A 8 -1.13 50.60 -53.68
N ILE A 9 -1.90 49.57 -53.27
CA ILE A 9 -2.64 49.59 -52.01
C ILE A 9 -1.72 48.99 -50.96
N LEU A 10 -1.32 49.78 -49.95
CA LEU A 10 -0.66 49.29 -48.73
C LEU A 10 -1.75 48.79 -47.79
N VAL A 11 -1.74 47.47 -47.52
CA VAL A 11 -2.53 46.86 -46.45
C VAL A 11 -1.66 46.78 -45.20
N GLY A 12 -1.97 47.65 -44.24
CA GLY A 12 -1.36 47.62 -42.93
C GLY A 12 -1.97 46.51 -42.08
N PHE A 13 -1.17 45.48 -41.72
CA PHE A 13 -1.55 44.51 -40.72
C PHE A 13 -1.31 45.08 -39.32
N ALA A 14 -2.40 45.36 -38.60
CA ALA A 14 -2.36 45.64 -37.18
C ALA A 14 -2.27 44.29 -36.45
N VAL A 15 -1.11 44.00 -35.83
CA VAL A 15 -0.93 42.85 -34.93
C VAL A 15 -1.55 43.24 -33.58
N LEU A 16 -2.75 42.72 -33.29
CA LEU A 16 -3.30 42.74 -31.93
C LEU A 16 -2.55 41.71 -31.09
N ALA A 17 -1.69 42.17 -30.20
CA ALA A 17 -1.11 41.31 -29.16
C ALA A 17 -2.21 41.02 -28.11
N ILE A 18 -2.79 39.82 -28.16
CA ILE A 18 -3.65 39.30 -27.10
C ILE A 18 -2.70 38.83 -25.99
N ALA A 19 -2.56 39.63 -24.94
CA ALA A 19 -1.97 39.17 -23.69
C ALA A 19 -2.96 38.19 -23.07
N SER A 20 -2.71 36.90 -23.24
CA SER A 20 -3.38 35.83 -22.51
C SER A 20 -2.84 35.84 -21.08
N GLU A 21 -3.60 36.45 -20.16
CA GLU A 21 -3.40 36.25 -18.73
C GLU A 21 -3.65 34.77 -18.45
N ALA A 22 -2.57 34.04 -18.21
CA ALA A 22 -2.64 32.70 -17.63
C ALA A 22 -3.16 32.87 -16.20
N LEU A 23 -4.47 32.79 -16.04
CA LEU A 23 -5.11 32.57 -14.75
C LEU A 23 -4.57 31.21 -14.26
N GLY A 24 -3.67 31.25 -13.29
CA GLY A 24 -3.16 30.10 -12.61
C GLY A 24 -4.37 29.25 -12.12
N GLN A 25 -4.59 28.09 -12.70
CA GLN A 25 -5.57 27.14 -12.18
C GLN A 25 -5.15 26.80 -10.77
N VAL A 26 -5.91 27.28 -9.78
CA VAL A 26 -5.81 26.81 -8.40
C VAL A 26 -6.03 25.30 -8.45
N PRO A 27 -5.09 24.48 -7.96
CA PRO A 27 -5.30 23.03 -7.93
C PRO A 27 -6.63 22.75 -7.21
N PRO A 28 -7.45 21.81 -7.69
CA PRO A 28 -8.68 21.46 -6.99
C PRO A 28 -8.34 21.10 -5.55
N ALA A 29 -9.04 21.71 -4.59
CA ALA A 29 -8.86 21.43 -3.18
C ALA A 29 -8.92 19.91 -2.97
N ALA A 30 -7.91 19.36 -2.28
CA ALA A 30 -7.85 17.95 -1.99
C ALA A 30 -9.15 17.52 -1.31
N GLN A 31 -9.88 16.56 -1.88
CA GLN A 31 -11.11 16.07 -1.27
C GLN A 31 -10.80 15.53 0.11
N ALA A 32 -11.63 15.90 1.10
CA ALA A 32 -11.51 15.34 2.45
C ALA A 32 -11.57 13.80 2.37
N PRO A 33 -10.74 13.09 3.14
CA PRO A 33 -10.73 11.63 3.12
C PRO A 33 -12.10 11.06 3.54
N ARG A 34 -12.56 10.05 2.81
CA ARG A 34 -13.80 9.33 3.17
C ARG A 34 -13.47 8.37 4.30
N ARG A 35 -14.10 8.58 5.46
CA ARG A 35 -13.91 7.78 6.67
C ARG A 35 -15.22 7.17 7.13
N SER A 36 -15.19 5.92 7.56
CA SER A 36 -16.36 5.23 8.17
C SER A 36 -15.94 4.33 9.31
N ILE A 37 -16.90 4.00 10.19
CA ILE A 37 -16.80 2.92 11.17
C ILE A 37 -18.06 2.08 11.01
N GLU A 38 -17.88 0.78 10.79
CA GLU A 38 -18.94 -0.19 10.55
C GLU A 38 -18.72 -1.43 11.41
N GLN A 39 -19.78 -1.95 12.00
CA GLN A 39 -19.73 -3.22 12.72
C GLN A 39 -19.66 -4.37 11.70
N ILE A 40 -18.65 -5.23 11.85
CA ILE A 40 -18.57 -6.46 11.05
C ILE A 40 -19.49 -7.51 11.68
N THR A 41 -19.28 -7.82 12.95
CA THR A 41 -20.11 -8.74 13.73
C THR A 41 -19.73 -8.68 15.21
N GLY A 42 -20.69 -8.95 16.10
CA GLY A 42 -20.44 -9.03 17.55
C GLY A 42 -19.75 -7.80 18.10
N SER A 43 -18.54 -7.97 18.64
CA SER A 43 -17.73 -6.88 19.18
C SER A 43 -16.70 -6.35 18.20
N VAL A 44 -16.65 -6.87 16.97
CA VAL A 44 -15.63 -6.52 15.97
C VAL A 44 -16.19 -5.54 14.94
N TYR A 45 -15.44 -4.48 14.72
CA TYR A 45 -15.72 -3.36 13.83
C TYR A 45 -14.59 -3.18 12.82
N SER A 46 -14.87 -2.53 11.71
CA SER A 46 -13.86 -1.98 10.80
C SER A 46 -13.95 -0.47 10.75
N ALA A 47 -12.83 0.20 10.57
CA ALA A 47 -12.77 1.60 10.21
C ALA A 47 -12.00 1.78 8.91
N THR A 48 -12.43 2.74 8.08
CA THR A 48 -11.81 3.01 6.76
C THR A 48 -11.30 4.43 6.65
N ASN A 49 -10.23 4.60 5.88
CA ASN A 49 -9.69 5.87 5.43
C ASN A 49 -9.43 5.79 3.92
N ASN A 50 -10.39 6.23 3.11
CA ASN A 50 -10.42 5.96 1.68
C ASN A 50 -10.46 4.44 1.40
N ASN A 51 -9.37 3.89 0.80
CA ASN A 51 -9.23 2.46 0.50
C ASN A 51 -8.49 1.66 1.58
N HIS A 52 -7.94 2.32 2.61
CA HIS A 52 -7.29 1.63 3.73
C HIS A 52 -8.33 1.22 4.78
N ARG A 53 -8.11 0.07 5.40
CA ARG A 53 -8.98 -0.50 6.42
C ARG A 53 -8.18 -0.97 7.62
N THR A 54 -8.70 -0.68 8.79
CA THR A 54 -8.34 -1.33 10.05
C THR A 54 -9.51 -2.08 10.65
N VAL A 55 -9.21 -3.01 11.55
CA VAL A 55 -10.21 -3.79 12.31
C VAL A 55 -9.93 -3.60 13.79
N PHE A 56 -11.00 -3.49 14.59
CA PHE A 56 -10.84 -3.39 16.03
C PHE A 56 -11.96 -4.15 16.78
N MET A 57 -11.61 -4.64 17.97
CA MET A 57 -12.52 -5.33 18.88
C MET A 57 -12.77 -4.45 20.10
N VAL A 58 -14.06 -4.31 20.45
CA VAL A 58 -14.50 -3.53 21.62
C VAL A 58 -14.92 -4.47 22.73
N THR A 59 -14.41 -4.24 23.92
CA THR A 59 -14.76 -4.98 25.14
C THR A 59 -15.03 -4.02 26.30
N PRO A 60 -15.63 -4.47 27.42
CA PRO A 60 -15.80 -3.62 28.60
C PRO A 60 -14.50 -3.06 29.18
N ASP A 61 -13.36 -3.78 28.99
CA ASP A 61 -12.06 -3.41 29.56
C ASP A 61 -11.21 -2.56 28.61
N GLY A 62 -11.70 -2.34 27.37
CA GLY A 62 -11.01 -1.53 26.36
C GLY A 62 -11.10 -2.08 24.94
N ILE A 63 -10.32 -1.48 24.07
CA ILE A 63 -10.28 -1.79 22.63
C ILE A 63 -8.93 -2.41 22.26
N VAL A 64 -8.96 -3.43 21.41
CA VAL A 64 -7.80 -3.94 20.66
C VAL A 64 -7.97 -3.47 19.24
N LEU A 65 -7.04 -2.63 18.77
CA LEU A 65 -6.98 -2.04 17.42
C LEU A 65 -5.88 -2.71 16.61
N ALA A 66 -6.18 -3.11 15.38
CA ALA A 66 -5.17 -3.45 14.39
C ALA A 66 -4.83 -2.19 13.57
N ASP A 67 -3.59 -2.03 13.16
CA ASP A 67 -3.10 -1.02 12.21
C ASP A 67 -3.68 0.42 12.35
N PRO A 68 -2.90 1.38 12.81
CA PRO A 68 -3.35 2.76 13.00
C PRO A 68 -3.46 3.57 11.70
N ILE A 69 -2.95 3.07 10.56
CA ILE A 69 -3.00 3.61 9.18
C ILE A 69 -2.16 4.89 8.99
N ASN A 70 -2.51 5.99 9.61
CA ASN A 70 -1.73 7.23 9.62
C ASN A 70 -2.19 8.17 10.74
N THR A 71 -1.38 9.19 11.03
CA THR A 71 -1.59 10.11 12.15
C THR A 71 -2.95 10.82 12.12
N GLU A 72 -3.37 11.33 10.96
CA GLU A 72 -4.62 12.07 10.85
C GLU A 72 -5.85 11.17 10.97
N PHE A 73 -5.77 9.96 10.46
CA PHE A 73 -6.80 8.96 10.66
C PHE A 73 -6.86 8.50 12.12
N SER A 74 -5.71 8.25 12.74
CA SER A 74 -5.62 7.84 14.15
C SER A 74 -6.20 8.88 15.10
N LYS A 75 -5.96 10.18 14.87
CA LYS A 75 -6.59 11.27 15.64
C LYS A 75 -8.12 11.24 15.53
N TRP A 76 -8.62 11.12 14.30
CA TRP A 76 -10.06 11.02 14.03
C TRP A 76 -10.63 9.75 14.69
N LEU A 77 -9.99 8.59 14.47
CA LEU A 77 -10.46 7.31 15.01
C LEU A 77 -10.50 7.34 16.54
N LYS A 78 -9.46 7.87 17.21
CA LYS A 78 -9.44 7.98 18.68
C LYS A 78 -10.62 8.79 19.22
N ALA A 79 -10.95 9.92 18.56
CA ALA A 79 -12.10 10.74 18.95
C ALA A 79 -13.44 9.99 18.77
N GLU A 80 -13.61 9.32 17.63
CA GLU A 80 -14.80 8.51 17.34
C GLU A 80 -14.98 7.35 18.34
N LEU A 81 -13.89 6.62 18.65
CA LEU A 81 -13.90 5.52 19.60
C LEU A 81 -14.28 5.99 21.01
N ALA A 82 -13.69 7.10 21.46
CA ALA A 82 -14.01 7.68 22.76
C ALA A 82 -15.46 8.13 22.87
N GLY A 83 -16.02 8.72 21.80
CA GLY A 83 -17.41 9.14 21.75
C GLY A 83 -18.41 7.97 21.76
N ARG A 84 -18.12 6.91 21.01
CA ARG A 84 -19.01 5.76 20.79
C ARG A 84 -18.97 4.74 21.92
N PHE A 85 -17.77 4.37 22.38
CA PHE A 85 -17.57 3.21 23.24
C PHE A 85 -17.16 3.56 24.67
N LYS A 86 -16.62 4.77 24.90
CA LYS A 86 -16.22 5.29 26.22
C LYS A 86 -15.23 4.39 26.95
N VAL A 87 -14.45 3.61 26.22
CA VAL A 87 -13.35 2.78 26.72
C VAL A 87 -12.09 3.07 25.94
N PRO A 88 -10.88 3.01 26.55
CA PRO A 88 -9.63 3.35 25.88
C PRO A 88 -9.16 2.22 24.95
N VAL A 89 -8.31 2.58 23.97
CA VAL A 89 -7.51 1.60 23.24
C VAL A 89 -6.43 1.07 24.18
N ARG A 90 -6.37 -0.25 24.39
CA ARG A 90 -5.42 -0.94 25.27
C ARG A 90 -4.27 -1.60 24.52
N TYR A 91 -4.53 -2.02 23.30
CA TYR A 91 -3.53 -2.61 22.42
C TYR A 91 -3.67 -2.07 21.01
N VAL A 92 -2.54 -1.74 20.40
CA VAL A 92 -2.39 -1.55 18.95
C VAL A 92 -1.55 -2.71 18.44
N ILE A 93 -2.07 -3.49 17.51
CA ILE A 93 -1.39 -4.64 16.90
C ILE A 93 -1.01 -4.23 15.48
N TYR A 94 0.28 -4.24 15.18
CA TYR A 94 0.75 -4.06 13.82
C TYR A 94 0.65 -5.37 13.04
N SER A 95 -0.01 -5.30 11.91
CA SER A 95 -0.04 -6.41 10.96
C SER A 95 1.33 -6.61 10.30
N HIS A 96 2.00 -5.50 9.97
CA HIS A 96 3.35 -5.41 9.43
C HIS A 96 3.89 -3.96 9.51
N HIS A 97 5.14 -3.75 9.09
CA HIS A 97 5.85 -2.45 9.27
C HIS A 97 5.48 -1.36 8.26
N HIS A 98 4.77 -1.66 7.17
CA HIS A 98 4.52 -0.66 6.13
C HIS A 98 3.85 0.59 6.70
N TRP A 99 4.32 1.73 6.20
CA TRP A 99 3.97 3.06 6.70
C TRP A 99 2.46 3.38 6.60
N ASP A 100 1.81 2.90 5.57
CA ASP A 100 0.38 3.12 5.31
C ASP A 100 -0.55 2.25 6.18
N HIS A 101 0.04 1.38 7.01
CA HIS A 101 -0.62 0.60 8.06
C HIS A 101 -0.10 0.94 9.45
N GLY A 102 1.23 1.07 9.62
CA GLY A 102 1.88 1.24 10.92
C GLY A 102 1.94 2.68 11.43
N SER A 103 1.85 3.70 10.55
CA SER A 103 2.00 5.09 10.96
C SER A 103 0.87 5.58 11.86
N GLY A 104 1.19 6.53 12.75
CA GLY A 104 0.20 7.19 13.60
C GLY A 104 -0.14 6.44 14.89
N GLY A 105 0.57 5.35 15.21
CA GLY A 105 0.41 4.62 16.47
C GLY A 105 0.57 5.52 17.70
N ASP A 106 1.49 6.47 17.69
CA ASP A 106 1.75 7.39 18.80
C ASP A 106 0.52 8.14 19.32
N VAL A 107 -0.49 8.32 18.49
CA VAL A 107 -1.79 8.90 18.89
C VAL A 107 -2.44 8.13 20.04
N PHE A 108 -2.16 6.82 20.17
CA PHE A 108 -2.72 5.94 21.20
C PHE A 108 -1.74 5.63 22.34
N ALA A 109 -0.53 6.21 22.33
CA ALA A 109 0.55 5.87 23.28
C ALA A 109 0.23 6.20 24.75
N ASP A 110 -0.76 7.06 25.01
CA ASP A 110 -1.23 7.41 26.36
C ASP A 110 -1.98 6.25 27.06
N THR A 111 -2.52 5.29 26.30
CA THR A 111 -3.35 4.21 26.88
C THR A 111 -3.02 2.83 26.34
N ALA A 112 -2.37 2.72 25.19
CA ALA A 112 -2.14 1.47 24.49
C ALA A 112 -0.72 0.91 24.65
N ARG A 113 -0.59 -0.43 24.62
CA ARG A 113 0.64 -1.17 24.37
C ARG A 113 0.69 -1.57 22.91
N PHE A 114 1.86 -1.52 22.32
CA PHE A 114 2.08 -1.79 20.89
C PHE A 114 2.66 -3.18 20.71
N VAL A 115 2.05 -3.97 19.83
CA VAL A 115 2.40 -5.37 19.56
C VAL A 115 2.75 -5.54 18.10
N GLY A 116 3.88 -6.16 17.80
CA GLY A 116 4.34 -6.43 16.44
C GLY A 116 5.19 -7.68 16.34
N HIS A 117 5.37 -8.22 15.15
CA HIS A 117 6.32 -9.32 14.93
C HIS A 117 7.76 -8.86 15.17
N ALA A 118 8.63 -9.74 15.69
CA ALA A 118 10.03 -9.37 15.99
C ALA A 118 10.81 -8.83 14.78
N ASN A 119 10.52 -9.33 13.57
CA ASN A 119 11.13 -8.83 12.34
C ASN A 119 10.80 -7.37 12.04
N MET A 120 9.71 -6.80 12.59
CA MET A 120 9.37 -5.39 12.43
C MET A 120 10.49 -4.48 12.92
N LEU A 121 11.17 -4.85 14.00
CA LEU A 121 12.27 -4.05 14.55
C LEU A 121 13.43 -3.89 13.55
N SER A 122 13.74 -4.92 12.77
CA SER A 122 14.78 -4.84 11.74
C SER A 122 14.39 -3.95 10.56
N HIS A 123 13.11 -3.89 10.22
CA HIS A 123 12.59 -3.00 9.18
C HIS A 123 12.54 -1.53 9.62
N LEU A 124 12.35 -1.27 10.90
CA LEU A 124 12.34 0.08 11.47
C LEU A 124 13.74 0.60 11.79
N ALA A 125 14.74 -0.28 11.86
CA ALA A 125 16.11 0.09 12.17
C ALA A 125 16.72 0.95 11.06
N MET A 126 17.48 1.98 11.47
CA MET A 126 18.21 2.81 10.51
C MET A 126 19.40 2.02 9.93
N PRO A 127 19.55 1.94 8.60
CA PRO A 127 20.76 1.42 7.97
C PRO A 127 22.01 2.22 8.38
N PRO A 128 23.22 1.69 8.16
CA PRO A 128 24.45 2.41 8.44
C PRO A 128 24.47 3.80 7.80
N SER A 129 24.94 4.82 8.51
CA SER A 129 25.02 6.20 8.01
C SER A 129 25.91 6.37 6.76
N SER A 130 26.76 5.37 6.50
CA SER A 130 27.58 5.31 5.27
C SER A 130 26.84 4.79 4.03
N THR A 131 25.56 4.41 4.17
CA THR A 131 24.72 3.96 3.04
C THR A 131 24.55 5.11 2.05
N THR A 132 24.86 4.87 0.79
CA THR A 132 24.71 5.85 -0.30
C THR A 132 23.42 5.61 -1.08
N LEU A 133 22.91 6.62 -1.78
CA LEU A 133 21.74 6.49 -2.66
C LEU A 133 21.94 5.41 -3.73
N SER A 134 23.17 5.22 -4.24
CA SER A 134 23.49 4.18 -5.23
C SER A 134 23.37 2.75 -4.71
N GLN A 135 23.30 2.55 -3.40
CA GLN A 135 23.12 1.24 -2.77
C GLN A 135 21.63 0.91 -2.53
N VAL A 136 20.73 1.88 -2.72
CA VAL A 136 19.30 1.67 -2.60
C VAL A 136 18.80 0.91 -3.82
N VAL A 137 18.14 -0.22 -3.58
CA VAL A 137 17.55 -1.08 -4.62
C VAL A 137 16.09 -1.42 -4.30
N GLY A 138 15.37 -1.97 -5.28
CA GLY A 138 13.99 -2.39 -5.09
C GLY A 138 13.01 -1.22 -5.07
N GLN A 139 11.99 -1.30 -4.21
CA GLN A 139 10.85 -0.38 -4.26
C GLN A 139 11.20 1.10 -4.03
N TYR A 140 12.30 1.42 -3.36
CA TYR A 140 12.72 2.79 -3.06
C TYR A 140 13.83 3.30 -3.98
N GLU A 141 14.29 2.50 -4.93
CA GLU A 141 15.25 2.94 -5.95
C GLU A 141 14.76 4.19 -6.74
N PRO A 142 13.46 4.33 -7.09
CA PRO A 142 12.96 5.55 -7.72
C PRO A 142 13.15 6.81 -6.87
N VAL A 143 13.08 6.71 -5.54
CA VAL A 143 13.35 7.84 -4.62
C VAL A 143 14.82 8.21 -4.66
N ALA A 144 15.71 7.21 -4.61
CA ALA A 144 17.15 7.43 -4.69
C ALA A 144 17.61 8.10 -6.00
N LYS A 145 16.85 7.91 -7.08
CA LYS A 145 17.10 8.52 -8.39
C LYS A 145 16.61 9.97 -8.53
N LEU A 146 15.98 10.52 -7.49
CA LEU A 146 15.55 11.94 -7.49
C LEU A 146 16.70 12.91 -7.26
N ASP A 147 17.86 12.48 -6.77
CA ASP A 147 19.09 13.27 -6.64
C ASP A 147 19.57 13.73 -8.04
N ALA A 148 19.00 14.83 -8.50
CA ALA A 148 19.25 15.36 -9.84
C ALA A 148 20.54 16.17 -9.93
N ASN A 149 20.98 16.73 -8.81
CA ASN A 149 22.20 17.55 -8.76
C ASN A 149 23.46 16.71 -8.41
N GLY A 150 23.28 15.44 -8.01
CA GLY A 150 24.38 14.48 -7.76
C GLY A 150 25.15 14.77 -6.46
N ASN A 151 24.53 15.44 -5.47
CA ASN A 151 25.20 15.79 -4.23
C ASN A 151 25.14 14.66 -3.17
N GLY A 152 24.46 13.54 -3.47
CA GLY A 152 24.41 12.34 -2.64
C GLY A 152 23.29 12.31 -1.61
N VAL A 153 22.37 13.29 -1.63
CA VAL A 153 21.14 13.36 -0.87
C VAL A 153 19.97 13.75 -1.79
N VAL A 154 18.74 13.52 -1.37
CA VAL A 154 17.56 14.00 -2.10
C VAL A 154 16.97 15.15 -1.32
N GLU A 155 16.89 16.34 -1.91
CA GLU A 155 16.19 17.49 -1.33
C GLU A 155 14.69 17.44 -1.68
N LYS A 156 13.86 18.01 -0.79
CA LYS A 156 12.41 18.06 -1.03
C LYS A 156 12.02 18.75 -2.35
N THR A 157 12.84 19.67 -2.83
CA THR A 157 12.67 20.36 -4.11
C THR A 157 12.89 19.47 -5.33
N GLU A 158 13.60 18.34 -5.17
CA GLU A 158 13.83 17.36 -6.22
C GLU A 158 12.68 16.35 -6.32
N ALA A 159 11.87 16.22 -5.26
CA ALA A 159 10.69 15.38 -5.28
C ALA A 159 9.55 16.06 -6.06
N PRO A 160 8.86 15.37 -6.98
CA PRO A 160 7.71 15.91 -7.70
C PRO A 160 6.58 16.32 -6.75
N ALA A 161 5.93 17.44 -7.06
CA ALA A 161 4.78 17.93 -6.29
C ALA A 161 3.51 17.11 -6.53
N ASP A 162 3.38 16.54 -7.71
CA ASP A 162 2.23 15.77 -8.16
C ASP A 162 2.31 14.29 -7.78
N ILE A 163 1.25 13.57 -8.09
CA ILE A 163 1.12 12.15 -7.76
C ILE A 163 2.10 11.33 -8.58
N GLN A 164 2.90 10.53 -7.88
CA GLN A 164 3.77 9.52 -8.45
C GLN A 164 3.26 8.11 -8.10
N ARG A 165 3.81 7.14 -8.79
CA ARG A 165 3.39 5.74 -8.69
C ARG A 165 3.81 5.07 -7.37
N PHE A 166 4.93 5.52 -6.78
CA PHE A 166 5.57 4.89 -5.64
C PHE A 166 5.62 5.82 -4.43
N PRO A 167 5.60 5.25 -3.21
CA PRO A 167 5.80 6.02 -1.99
C PRO A 167 7.12 6.80 -2.02
N GLY A 168 7.11 8.00 -1.48
CA GLY A 168 8.29 8.85 -1.37
C GLY A 168 8.68 9.63 -2.62
N THR A 169 8.00 9.40 -3.74
CA THR A 169 8.24 10.18 -4.96
C THR A 169 7.44 11.48 -4.99
N ARG A 170 6.62 11.77 -3.97
CA ARG A 170 5.87 13.03 -3.80
C ARG A 170 6.42 13.83 -2.64
N GLN A 171 6.37 15.16 -2.77
CA GLN A 171 6.74 16.06 -1.67
C GLN A 171 5.93 15.81 -0.38
N SER A 172 4.68 15.40 -0.50
CA SER A 172 3.79 15.10 0.63
C SER A 172 4.17 13.83 1.41
N GLU A 173 5.06 13.00 0.88
CA GLU A 173 5.50 11.74 1.50
C GLU A 173 6.94 11.86 2.05
N TYR A 174 7.59 12.98 1.79
CA TYR A 174 9.00 13.23 2.09
C TYR A 174 9.32 13.06 3.58
N GLU A 175 8.50 13.65 4.45
CA GLU A 175 8.69 13.60 5.90
C GLU A 175 8.64 12.17 6.47
N GLY A 176 8.00 11.24 5.76
CA GLY A 176 7.98 9.83 6.14
C GLY A 176 9.36 9.17 6.05
N PHE A 177 10.21 9.63 5.12
CA PHE A 177 11.61 9.18 4.98
C PHE A 177 12.57 9.95 5.89
N ASP A 178 12.39 11.26 6.03
CA ASP A 178 13.25 12.16 6.79
C ASP A 178 13.15 11.84 8.30
N ALA A 179 14.07 11.03 8.77
CA ALA A 179 14.01 10.48 10.12
C ALA A 179 14.60 11.40 11.18
N ASN A 180 15.54 12.23 10.78
CA ASN A 180 16.28 13.15 11.63
C ASN A 180 15.78 14.60 11.51
N GLU A 181 14.78 14.83 10.62
CA GLU A 181 14.13 16.11 10.37
C GLU A 181 15.12 17.21 9.91
N ASP A 182 16.20 16.82 9.19
CA ASP A 182 17.19 17.77 8.68
C ASP A 182 16.83 18.37 7.31
N GLY A 183 15.76 17.89 6.70
CA GLY A 183 15.21 18.41 5.44
C GLY A 183 15.87 17.84 4.19
N VAL A 184 16.73 16.82 4.31
CA VAL A 184 17.30 16.09 3.19
C VAL A 184 17.20 14.58 3.44
N LEU A 185 17.11 13.77 2.38
CA LEU A 185 17.09 12.31 2.51
C LEU A 185 18.46 11.73 2.17
N SER A 186 19.11 11.15 3.16
CA SER A 186 20.32 10.34 2.98
C SER A 186 19.99 8.98 2.35
N GLY A 187 21.02 8.30 1.82
CA GLY A 187 20.85 6.93 1.33
C GLY A 187 20.35 5.95 2.38
N ALA A 188 20.73 6.16 3.67
CA ALA A 188 20.24 5.35 4.79
C ALA A 188 18.72 5.53 5.02
N GLU A 189 18.22 6.74 4.96
CA GLU A 189 16.79 7.05 5.13
C GLU A 189 15.97 6.53 3.96
N VAL A 190 16.45 6.73 2.72
CA VAL A 190 15.77 6.19 1.54
C VAL A 190 15.75 4.66 1.58
N MET A 191 16.84 4.00 1.98
CA MET A 191 16.90 2.54 2.12
C MET A 191 15.95 2.02 3.21
N ARG A 192 15.81 2.74 4.33
CA ARG A 192 14.86 2.39 5.40
C ARG A 192 13.41 2.50 4.93
N GLY A 193 13.11 3.44 4.07
CA GLY A 193 11.75 3.75 3.65
C GLY A 193 11.00 4.71 4.57
N PRO A 194 9.72 5.04 4.25
CA PRO A 194 8.96 6.12 4.89
C PRO A 194 8.31 5.72 6.22
N VAL A 195 9.07 5.13 7.13
CA VAL A 195 8.58 4.57 8.40
C VAL A 195 8.85 5.46 9.61
N SER A 196 9.18 6.75 9.42
CA SER A 196 9.48 7.68 10.52
C SER A 196 8.32 7.88 11.49
N PHE A 197 7.08 7.73 11.01
CA PHE A 197 5.87 7.84 11.84
C PHE A 197 5.35 6.49 12.34
N VAL A 198 6.12 5.41 12.17
CA VAL A 198 5.79 4.08 12.70
C VAL A 198 6.46 3.92 14.06
N ARG A 199 5.66 3.90 15.12
CA ARG A 199 6.16 3.64 16.48
C ARG A 199 6.59 2.18 16.61
N PRO A 200 7.81 1.90 17.10
CA PRO A 200 8.22 0.52 17.37
C PRO A 200 7.30 -0.19 18.37
N PRO A 201 7.10 -1.52 18.24
CA PRO A 201 6.30 -2.28 19.19
C PRO A 201 6.97 -2.38 20.56
N ASP A 202 6.15 -2.27 21.64
CA ASP A 202 6.57 -2.51 23.02
C ASP A 202 6.70 -4.01 23.34
N ILE A 203 5.94 -4.83 22.63
CA ILE A 203 5.84 -6.28 22.81
C ILE A 203 6.04 -6.93 21.46
N THR A 204 6.96 -7.89 21.39
CA THR A 204 7.20 -8.65 20.15
C THR A 204 6.91 -10.13 20.33
N TYR A 205 6.61 -10.80 19.21
CA TYR A 205 6.46 -12.26 19.11
C TYR A 205 7.16 -12.76 17.83
N THR A 206 7.43 -14.06 17.75
CA THR A 206 8.14 -14.65 16.60
C THR A 206 7.28 -15.61 15.77
N ASP A 207 6.28 -16.26 16.36
CA ASP A 207 5.39 -17.18 15.64
C ASP A 207 3.93 -16.85 15.94
N ARG A 208 3.54 -16.89 17.23
CA ARG A 208 2.17 -16.68 17.67
C ARG A 208 2.12 -15.88 18.96
N MET A 209 1.04 -15.14 19.11
CA MET A 209 0.71 -14.45 20.34
C MET A 209 -0.80 -14.43 20.53
N GLN A 210 -1.25 -14.44 21.76
CA GLN A 210 -2.65 -14.26 22.14
C GLN A 210 -2.80 -13.09 23.10
N ILE A 211 -3.83 -12.29 22.87
CA ILE A 211 -4.26 -11.21 23.77
C ILE A 211 -5.65 -11.53 24.25
N ALA A 212 -5.84 -11.54 25.58
CA ALA A 212 -7.15 -11.65 26.21
C ALA A 212 -7.51 -10.30 26.83
N LEU A 213 -8.70 -9.79 26.53
CA LEU A 213 -9.19 -8.52 27.05
C LEU A 213 -10.72 -8.58 27.18
N GLY A 214 -11.25 -8.26 28.38
CA GLY A 214 -12.70 -8.16 28.62
C GLY A 214 -13.48 -9.42 28.28
N GLY A 215 -12.91 -10.60 28.56
CA GLY A 215 -13.53 -11.90 28.29
C GLY A 215 -13.47 -12.37 26.83
N LYS A 216 -12.79 -11.63 25.97
CA LYS A 216 -12.60 -11.97 24.56
C LYS A 216 -11.10 -12.17 24.21
N ARG A 217 -10.86 -12.79 23.05
CA ARG A 217 -9.54 -13.22 22.61
C ARG A 217 -9.21 -12.66 21.21
N VAL A 218 -7.94 -12.26 21.04
CA VAL A 218 -7.34 -11.99 19.74
C VAL A 218 -6.14 -12.90 19.57
N ASP A 219 -6.11 -13.68 18.49
CA ASP A 219 -5.01 -14.57 18.15
C ASP A 219 -4.21 -13.93 17.01
N ILE A 220 -2.91 -13.81 17.20
CA ILE A 220 -1.98 -13.23 16.23
C ILE A 220 -1.05 -14.35 15.79
N SER A 221 -0.82 -14.48 14.48
CA SER A 221 0.10 -15.50 13.95
C SER A 221 0.87 -15.00 12.75
N TRP A 222 2.18 -15.21 12.80
CA TRP A 222 3.07 -14.87 11.69
C TRP A 222 2.74 -15.71 10.44
N ILE A 223 2.73 -15.06 9.29
CA ILE A 223 2.37 -15.71 8.02
C ILE A 223 3.52 -16.60 7.52
N GLY A 224 4.75 -16.23 7.80
CA GLY A 224 5.97 -16.73 7.20
C GLY A 224 6.66 -15.65 6.37
N GLU A 225 7.85 -15.94 5.90
CA GLU A 225 8.52 -15.04 4.96
C GLU A 225 7.79 -15.03 3.62
N MET A 226 7.56 -13.84 3.09
CA MET A 226 6.89 -13.64 1.81
C MET A 226 7.33 -12.31 1.18
N ASN A 227 6.99 -12.13 -0.11
CA ASN A 227 7.37 -10.98 -0.91
C ASN A 227 6.83 -9.64 -0.39
N HIS A 228 5.64 -9.62 0.22
CA HIS A 228 5.04 -8.38 0.70
C HIS A 228 5.82 -7.80 1.88
N SER A 229 6.06 -8.63 2.91
CA SER A 229 6.81 -8.22 4.09
C SER A 229 7.21 -9.44 4.94
N LYS A 230 8.38 -9.39 5.59
CA LYS A 230 8.89 -10.49 6.43
C LYS A 230 8.29 -10.53 7.83
N ASP A 231 7.49 -9.55 8.20
CA ASP A 231 6.83 -9.41 9.52
C ASP A 231 5.30 -9.52 9.45
N SER A 232 4.74 -9.79 8.26
CA SER A 232 3.29 -9.88 8.07
C SER A 232 2.64 -10.96 8.93
N SER A 233 1.51 -10.61 9.55
CA SER A 233 0.78 -11.47 10.48
C SER A 233 -0.72 -11.42 10.28
N PHE A 234 -1.37 -12.57 10.48
CA PHE A 234 -2.82 -12.66 10.62
C PHE A 234 -3.24 -12.19 12.00
N ILE A 235 -4.34 -11.45 12.07
CA ILE A 235 -4.98 -11.04 13.33
C ILE A 235 -6.40 -11.61 13.34
N ALA A 236 -6.65 -12.57 14.21
CA ALA A 236 -7.92 -13.27 14.29
C ALA A 236 -8.70 -12.88 15.53
N PHE A 237 -10.00 -12.73 15.38
CA PHE A 237 -11.00 -12.49 16.43
C PHE A 237 -11.96 -13.68 16.47
N PRO A 238 -11.53 -14.82 17.07
CA PRO A 238 -12.24 -16.08 16.93
C PRO A 238 -13.63 -16.07 17.57
N ASP A 239 -13.82 -15.35 18.67
CA ASP A 239 -15.10 -15.27 19.37
C ASP A 239 -16.19 -14.58 18.53
N ASP A 240 -15.79 -13.76 17.57
CA ASP A 240 -16.68 -13.06 16.64
C ASP A 240 -16.52 -13.55 15.18
N SER A 241 -15.70 -14.59 14.97
CA SER A 241 -15.49 -15.22 13.65
C SER A 241 -15.02 -14.25 12.56
N VAL A 242 -14.07 -13.35 12.90
CA VAL A 242 -13.44 -12.39 11.97
C VAL A 242 -11.95 -12.67 11.88
N LEU A 243 -11.43 -12.68 10.66
CA LEU A 243 -10.00 -12.77 10.37
C LEU A 243 -9.57 -11.50 9.61
N PHE A 244 -8.52 -10.83 10.07
CA PHE A 244 -7.87 -9.74 9.36
C PHE A 244 -6.58 -10.25 8.71
N MET A 245 -6.52 -10.17 7.37
CA MET A 245 -5.46 -10.74 6.53
C MET A 245 -4.47 -9.72 6.02
N VAL A 246 -4.65 -8.45 6.36
CA VAL A 246 -3.71 -7.42 5.96
C VAL A 246 -3.64 -7.25 4.43
N ASP A 247 -2.48 -7.04 3.89
CA ASP A 247 -2.18 -6.35 2.65
C ASP A 247 -1.71 -7.25 1.51
N PHE A 248 -1.26 -8.46 1.82
CA PHE A 248 -0.78 -9.39 0.79
C PHE A 248 -1.91 -10.03 -0.03
N ILE A 249 -3.18 -9.81 0.36
CA ILE A 249 -4.40 -10.13 -0.38
C ILE A 249 -5.28 -8.88 -0.40
N SER A 250 -5.73 -8.48 -1.59
CA SER A 250 -6.65 -7.35 -1.77
C SER A 250 -7.89 -7.81 -2.53
N PHE A 251 -9.03 -7.92 -1.86
CA PHE A 251 -10.25 -8.42 -2.48
C PHE A 251 -10.72 -7.52 -3.62
N ARG A 252 -11.03 -8.14 -4.76
CA ARG A 252 -11.52 -7.48 -5.98
C ARG A 252 -10.58 -6.41 -6.53
N ARG A 253 -9.27 -6.60 -6.32
CA ARG A 253 -8.22 -5.74 -6.86
C ARG A 253 -7.08 -6.61 -7.38
N LEU A 254 -6.57 -6.31 -8.56
CA LEU A 254 -5.43 -7.01 -9.14
C LEU A 254 -4.10 -6.53 -8.53
N PRO A 255 -3.06 -7.36 -8.47
CA PRO A 255 -1.72 -6.91 -8.14
C PRO A 255 -1.21 -5.93 -9.21
N ASN A 256 -0.49 -4.90 -8.77
CA ASN A 256 -0.07 -3.78 -9.62
C ASN A 256 1.43 -3.72 -9.89
N ARG A 257 2.19 -4.71 -9.43
CA ARG A 257 3.64 -4.78 -9.63
C ARG A 257 4.03 -6.05 -10.36
N GLU A 258 4.81 -5.90 -11.41
CA GLU A 258 5.43 -7.00 -12.16
C GLU A 258 6.49 -7.74 -11.34
N THR A 259 7.19 -7.04 -10.46
CA THR A 259 8.23 -7.59 -9.59
C THR A 259 7.73 -8.54 -8.51
N ASP A 260 6.43 -8.49 -8.19
CA ASP A 260 5.82 -9.42 -7.22
C ASP A 260 5.84 -10.88 -7.73
N TYR A 261 6.09 -11.09 -9.02
CA TYR A 261 6.19 -12.40 -9.66
C TYR A 261 7.63 -12.93 -9.77
N GLU A 262 8.64 -12.25 -9.21
CA GLU A 262 10.02 -12.72 -9.23
C GLU A 262 10.15 -14.13 -8.64
N LEU A 263 11.11 -14.89 -9.19
CA LEU A 263 11.38 -16.26 -8.74
C LEU A 263 11.70 -16.30 -7.23
N GLY A 264 11.05 -17.22 -6.52
CA GLY A 264 11.13 -17.34 -5.07
C GLY A 264 10.11 -16.46 -4.34
N GLN A 265 9.96 -15.21 -4.72
CA GLN A 265 8.98 -14.30 -4.12
C GLN A 265 7.55 -14.72 -4.45
N PHE A 266 7.26 -15.04 -5.70
CA PHE A 266 5.93 -15.48 -6.13
C PHE A 266 5.51 -16.80 -5.48
N GLU A 267 6.40 -17.78 -5.39
CA GLU A 267 6.09 -19.07 -4.73
C GLU A 267 5.87 -18.91 -3.22
N GLN A 268 6.62 -18.02 -2.56
CA GLN A 268 6.40 -17.67 -1.16
C GLN A 268 5.02 -17.02 -0.98
N TRP A 269 4.66 -16.10 -1.87
CA TRP A 269 3.35 -15.44 -1.86
C TRP A 269 2.21 -16.44 -2.06
N MET A 270 2.30 -17.33 -3.06
CA MET A 270 1.32 -18.39 -3.29
C MET A 270 1.19 -19.34 -2.10
N THR A 271 2.29 -19.62 -1.41
CA THR A 271 2.28 -20.42 -0.17
C THR A 271 1.53 -19.69 0.94
N ALA A 272 1.79 -18.39 1.12
CA ALA A 272 1.09 -17.54 2.09
C ALA A 272 -0.42 -17.44 1.79
N ILE A 273 -0.80 -17.28 0.51
CA ILE A 273 -2.21 -17.25 0.09
C ILE A 273 -2.92 -18.58 0.39
N LYS A 274 -2.30 -19.73 0.12
CA LYS A 274 -2.87 -21.05 0.43
C LYS A 274 -3.02 -21.25 1.95
N LYS A 275 -2.03 -20.81 2.74
CA LYS A 275 -2.13 -20.83 4.21
C LYS A 275 -3.28 -19.93 4.69
N ALA A 276 -3.41 -18.75 4.10
CA ALA A 276 -4.49 -17.80 4.36
C ALA A 276 -5.88 -18.38 4.04
N GLU A 277 -6.02 -19.05 2.89
CA GLU A 277 -7.27 -19.71 2.47
C GLU A 277 -7.67 -20.81 3.46
N GLY A 278 -6.70 -21.65 3.86
CA GLY A 278 -6.93 -22.71 4.85
C GLY A 278 -7.37 -22.15 6.21
N LEU A 279 -6.75 -21.05 6.66
CA LEU A 279 -7.11 -20.39 7.92
C LEU A 279 -8.50 -19.73 7.80
N ALA A 280 -8.76 -19.04 6.69
CA ALA A 280 -10.02 -18.32 6.43
C ALA A 280 -11.25 -19.22 6.44
N ALA A 281 -11.10 -20.51 6.11
CA ALA A 281 -12.18 -21.48 6.15
C ALA A 281 -12.81 -21.64 7.55
N GLY A 282 -12.07 -21.30 8.62
CA GLY A 282 -12.55 -21.28 10.00
C GLY A 282 -13.29 -20.02 10.42
N PHE A 283 -13.40 -19.00 9.55
CA PHE A 283 -13.97 -17.69 9.86
C PHE A 283 -15.11 -17.32 8.93
N LYS A 284 -16.12 -16.63 9.50
CA LYS A 284 -17.28 -16.16 8.74
C LYS A 284 -16.96 -14.93 7.88
N PHE A 285 -16.14 -14.05 8.41
CA PHE A 285 -15.72 -12.80 7.76
C PHE A 285 -14.21 -12.71 7.65
N VAL A 286 -13.75 -12.20 6.52
CA VAL A 286 -12.34 -11.92 6.24
C VAL A 286 -12.21 -10.47 5.82
N ALA A 287 -11.36 -9.70 6.50
CA ALA A 287 -11.03 -8.33 6.15
C ALA A 287 -9.59 -8.24 5.64
N THR A 288 -9.35 -7.33 4.71
CA THR A 288 -8.01 -7.01 4.18
C THR A 288 -7.65 -5.56 4.48
N GLY A 289 -6.38 -5.19 4.41
CA GLY A 289 -5.92 -3.81 4.61
C GLY A 289 -6.43 -2.85 3.55
N HIS A 290 -6.63 -3.35 2.32
CA HIS A 290 -7.24 -2.60 1.21
C HIS A 290 -8.44 -3.38 0.65
N GLY A 291 -9.58 -2.72 0.55
CA GLY A 291 -10.76 -3.31 -0.05
C GLY A 291 -11.91 -3.63 0.92
N PRO A 292 -12.94 -4.34 0.46
CA PRO A 292 -14.13 -4.66 1.26
C PRO A 292 -13.86 -5.78 2.29
N VAL A 293 -14.74 -5.91 3.28
CA VAL A 293 -14.85 -7.13 4.07
C VAL A 293 -15.52 -8.20 3.20
N GLY A 294 -14.93 -9.38 3.17
CA GLY A 294 -15.38 -10.53 2.39
C GLY A 294 -15.43 -11.81 3.21
N THR A 295 -15.18 -12.92 2.54
CA THR A 295 -15.23 -14.28 3.08
C THR A 295 -14.08 -15.12 2.51
N VAL A 296 -13.96 -16.38 2.93
CA VAL A 296 -13.01 -17.33 2.32
C VAL A 296 -13.18 -17.44 0.78
N LYS A 297 -14.40 -17.24 0.25
CA LYS A 297 -14.62 -17.27 -1.21
C LYS A 297 -13.86 -16.18 -1.96
N ASP A 298 -13.70 -15.02 -1.33
CA ASP A 298 -12.93 -13.92 -1.92
C ASP A 298 -11.42 -14.23 -1.91
N VAL A 299 -10.93 -14.92 -0.86
CA VAL A 299 -9.54 -15.44 -0.80
C VAL A 299 -9.31 -16.46 -1.92
N THR A 300 -10.23 -17.43 -2.06
CA THR A 300 -10.20 -18.44 -3.13
C THR A 300 -10.18 -17.80 -4.51
N ALA A 301 -11.08 -16.83 -4.76
CA ALA A 301 -11.15 -16.13 -6.05
C ALA A 301 -9.83 -15.41 -6.39
N TRP A 302 -9.19 -14.82 -5.36
CA TRP A 302 -7.89 -14.15 -5.54
C TRP A 302 -6.77 -15.14 -5.89
N ARG A 303 -6.71 -16.29 -5.21
CA ARG A 303 -5.78 -17.39 -5.56
C ARG A 303 -6.03 -17.91 -6.98
N GLU A 304 -7.29 -18.12 -7.35
CA GLU A 304 -7.66 -18.62 -8.67
C GLU A 304 -7.27 -17.66 -9.81
N TYR A 305 -7.23 -16.36 -9.55
CA TYR A 305 -6.70 -15.39 -10.50
C TYR A 305 -5.26 -15.76 -10.91
N PHE A 306 -4.38 -16.01 -9.94
CA PHE A 306 -2.99 -16.40 -10.22
C PHE A 306 -2.87 -17.75 -10.92
N ASP A 307 -3.66 -18.73 -10.51
CA ASP A 307 -3.64 -20.06 -11.13
C ASP A 307 -4.03 -19.95 -12.62
N LYS A 308 -5.07 -19.18 -12.95
CA LYS A 308 -5.52 -18.93 -14.32
C LYS A 308 -4.53 -18.12 -15.14
N LEU A 309 -3.97 -17.06 -14.55
CA LEU A 309 -2.93 -16.24 -15.19
C LEU A 309 -1.72 -17.10 -15.56
N ARG A 310 -1.23 -17.90 -14.60
CA ARG A 310 -0.11 -18.83 -14.81
C ARG A 310 -0.39 -19.82 -15.93
N ALA A 311 -1.58 -20.42 -15.95
CA ALA A 311 -1.98 -21.34 -17.00
C ALA A 311 -2.06 -20.66 -18.39
N ALA A 312 -2.61 -19.45 -18.46
CA ALA A 312 -2.72 -18.70 -19.71
C ALA A 312 -1.36 -18.29 -20.28
N VAL A 313 -0.45 -17.79 -19.42
CA VAL A 313 0.91 -17.41 -19.84
C VAL A 313 1.72 -18.64 -20.26
N ALA A 314 1.66 -19.75 -19.48
CA ALA A 314 2.34 -21.00 -19.82
C ALA A 314 1.85 -21.57 -21.18
N ALA A 315 0.55 -21.49 -21.46
CA ALA A 315 0.00 -21.89 -22.76
C ALA A 315 0.49 -20.99 -23.92
N GLY A 316 0.60 -19.67 -23.69
CA GLY A 316 1.16 -18.72 -24.65
C GLY A 316 2.63 -19.03 -24.98
N ILE A 317 3.44 -19.30 -23.97
CA ILE A 317 4.86 -19.70 -24.12
C ILE A 317 4.96 -21.00 -24.95
N ALA A 318 4.17 -22.02 -24.57
CA ALA A 318 4.14 -23.30 -25.28
C ALA A 318 3.70 -23.17 -26.76
N ALA A 319 2.84 -22.19 -27.07
CA ALA A 319 2.41 -21.87 -28.42
C ALA A 319 3.39 -20.97 -29.19
N GLY A 320 4.55 -20.62 -28.62
CA GLY A 320 5.56 -19.75 -29.25
C GLY A 320 5.12 -18.29 -29.40
N GLN A 321 4.15 -17.81 -28.62
CA GLN A 321 3.74 -16.40 -28.64
C GLN A 321 4.82 -15.51 -28.02
N THR A 322 4.99 -14.32 -28.60
CA THR A 322 5.83 -13.29 -27.96
C THR A 322 5.15 -12.72 -26.73
N LEU A 323 5.91 -12.08 -25.84
CA LEU A 323 5.38 -11.39 -24.65
C LEU A 323 4.30 -10.36 -25.06
N GLU A 324 4.55 -9.56 -26.08
CA GLU A 324 3.60 -8.55 -26.57
C GLU A 324 2.30 -9.18 -27.12
N GLN A 325 2.41 -10.36 -27.75
CA GLN A 325 1.23 -11.10 -28.18
C GLN A 325 0.42 -11.60 -26.98
N MET A 326 1.06 -12.15 -25.95
CA MET A 326 0.40 -12.60 -24.73
C MET A 326 -0.24 -11.43 -23.97
N GLN A 327 0.45 -10.29 -23.82
CA GLN A 327 -0.12 -9.08 -23.21
C GLN A 327 -1.36 -8.56 -23.94
N ARG A 328 -1.44 -8.71 -25.28
CA ARG A 328 -2.61 -8.35 -26.07
C ARG A 328 -3.73 -9.38 -25.99
N ASN A 329 -3.41 -10.67 -25.89
CA ASN A 329 -4.38 -11.76 -26.07
C ASN A 329 -4.97 -12.28 -24.75
N ILE A 330 -4.19 -12.27 -23.66
CA ILE A 330 -4.65 -12.71 -22.33
C ILE A 330 -5.50 -11.61 -21.71
N LYS A 331 -6.81 -11.85 -21.60
CA LYS A 331 -7.80 -10.83 -21.20
C LYS A 331 -8.28 -10.94 -19.76
N MET A 332 -8.25 -12.13 -19.14
CA MET A 332 -8.75 -12.35 -17.78
C MET A 332 -10.14 -11.72 -17.56
N ALA A 333 -11.05 -11.85 -18.54
CA ALA A 333 -12.30 -11.10 -18.65
C ALA A 333 -13.25 -11.28 -17.46
N GLU A 334 -13.22 -12.42 -16.78
CA GLU A 334 -14.00 -12.71 -15.57
C GLU A 334 -13.66 -11.80 -14.39
N TYR A 335 -12.48 -11.17 -14.42
CA TYR A 335 -12.01 -10.22 -13.40
C TYR A 335 -12.21 -8.74 -13.80
N SER A 336 -12.94 -8.47 -14.89
CA SER A 336 -13.12 -7.11 -15.45
C SER A 336 -13.78 -6.10 -14.49
N GLN A 337 -14.43 -6.60 -13.43
CA GLN A 337 -15.03 -5.76 -12.39
C GLN A 337 -14.11 -5.51 -11.19
N TRP A 338 -12.86 -6.03 -11.25
CA TRP A 338 -11.88 -5.79 -10.19
C TRP A 338 -11.11 -4.50 -10.44
N ASP A 339 -10.78 -3.79 -9.38
CA ASP A 339 -9.91 -2.62 -9.45
C ASP A 339 -8.55 -3.00 -10.05
N GLY A 340 -7.99 -2.12 -10.88
CA GLY A 340 -6.72 -2.40 -11.55
C GLY A 340 -6.82 -3.41 -12.69
N PHE A 341 -7.99 -3.60 -13.30
CA PHE A 341 -8.13 -4.52 -14.43
C PHE A 341 -7.22 -4.15 -15.62
N ASP A 342 -6.88 -2.89 -15.77
CA ASP A 342 -5.90 -2.39 -16.75
C ASP A 342 -4.46 -2.85 -16.47
N TRP A 343 -4.18 -3.44 -15.29
CA TRP A 343 -2.87 -4.00 -14.93
C TRP A 343 -2.66 -5.43 -15.43
N VAL A 344 -3.65 -6.06 -16.05
CA VAL A 344 -3.49 -7.41 -16.63
C VAL A 344 -2.24 -7.54 -17.51
N PRO A 345 -1.88 -6.58 -18.39
CA PRO A 345 -0.64 -6.67 -19.16
C PRO A 345 0.65 -6.67 -18.30
N LEU A 346 0.67 -5.94 -17.17
CA LEU A 346 1.79 -5.98 -16.21
C LEU A 346 1.87 -7.32 -15.49
N ASN A 347 0.71 -7.88 -15.13
CA ASN A 347 0.65 -9.20 -14.51
C ASN A 347 1.10 -10.30 -15.47
N VAL A 348 0.78 -10.19 -16.77
CA VAL A 348 1.30 -11.08 -17.81
C VAL A 348 2.81 -10.96 -17.92
N LEU A 349 3.37 -9.74 -17.90
CA LEU A 349 4.81 -9.50 -17.92
C LEU A 349 5.50 -10.19 -16.74
N GLY A 350 5.05 -9.94 -15.52
CA GLY A 350 5.64 -10.54 -14.32
C GLY A 350 5.55 -12.07 -14.32
N MET A 351 4.40 -12.62 -14.70
CA MET A 351 4.21 -14.07 -14.80
C MET A 351 5.07 -14.69 -15.91
N TYR A 352 5.28 -13.98 -17.01
CA TYR A 352 6.16 -14.43 -18.09
C TYR A 352 7.61 -14.54 -17.59
N HIS A 353 8.14 -13.51 -16.93
CA HIS A 353 9.48 -13.54 -16.32
C HIS A 353 9.59 -14.68 -15.30
N PHE A 354 8.63 -14.81 -14.41
CA PHE A 354 8.60 -15.92 -13.45
C PHE A 354 8.71 -17.29 -14.12
N LEU A 355 8.04 -17.51 -15.25
CA LEU A 355 8.03 -18.79 -15.95
C LEU A 355 9.25 -19.00 -16.87
N THR A 356 9.94 -17.94 -17.29
CA THR A 356 11.08 -18.04 -18.23
C THR A 356 12.42 -17.90 -17.56
N ASP A 357 12.56 -17.04 -16.53
CA ASP A 357 13.84 -16.79 -15.85
C ASP A 357 14.24 -17.95 -14.90
N SER A 358 13.32 -18.86 -14.63
CA SER A 358 13.55 -20.09 -13.86
C SER A 358 14.10 -21.27 -14.68
N ARG A 359 14.46 -21.06 -15.95
CA ARG A 359 14.98 -22.12 -16.86
C ARG A 359 16.49 -21.96 -17.13
#